data_7c77d0be59ee05cb46064a4c9ddec68c
#
_entry.id   7c77d0be59ee05cb46064a4c9ddec68c
#
_cell.length_a   1.000
_cell.length_b   1.000
_cell.length_c   1.000
_cell.angle_alpha   90.00
_cell.angle_beta   90.00
_cell.angle_gamma   90.00
#
_symmetry.space_group_name_H-M   'P 1'
#
loop_
_entity.id
_entity.type
_entity.pdbx_description
1 polymer ?
#
loop_
_entity_poly.entity_id
_entity_poly.type
_entity_poly.pdbx_seq_one_letter_code
_entity_poly.pdbx_strand_id
1 'polypeptide(L)'
;MQSSGSTVDEVKQRIDIVEVISRYTQLRRAGSIYKGLCPFHNERTPSFVVFANTGTWRCFGACGTGGDVISFVMRRENMEFREALELLARQAGIDLTPPQEQGQVAVRERLYAANNAAAAFYEHTLLHHPGAEAARRYLQRRGVDEATRALFRLGFAPDSWSSLRDHLLDKGYSLELLMEAGLVKRNEERSTTYDMFRGRLIFPIRDRQGRVIGFGGRVLDDSVPKYLNTSETQLFHKSHVVYGLDLAYRAIREREQVVIVEGYMDVIAAHQFGFANVVACMGTALTPEQLRQLQHFTSNFVLALDADAAGQQATIRGLNQARQSLARVQKPVVGPGGLAFEQRLNANLAITRMPEGRDPDDVIRSDPGQWQAVVEAAKPLVDFYFDIVAAHADLTSATGKGQTVAELAPLIAELGDDVERQHYIQRLSRLVQIDEMTIAGRVQAAARGLRPRSGGPAAANGAGRARGARR
;
A
#
# COMPACT_ATOMS: atom_id res chain seq x y z
N MET A 1 -28.70 2.30 -21.63
CA MET A 1 -27.52 3.17 -21.50
C MET A 1 -28.02 4.57 -21.18
N GLN A 2 -28.32 4.86 -19.90
CA GLN A 2 -28.57 6.23 -19.45
C GLN A 2 -27.31 6.73 -18.77
N SER A 3 -26.83 7.80 -19.24
CA SER A 3 -25.60 8.51 -19.20
C SER A 3 -24.98 8.69 -17.80
N SER A 4 -23.78 8.15 -17.58
CA SER A 4 -22.86 8.55 -16.52
C SER A 4 -22.54 10.07 -16.52
N GLY A 5 -22.80 10.77 -17.60
CA GLY A 5 -22.68 12.24 -17.69
C GLY A 5 -23.68 12.99 -16.81
N SER A 6 -24.91 12.47 -16.66
CA SER A 6 -25.96 13.19 -15.91
C SER A 6 -25.70 13.21 -14.38
N THR A 7 -25.15 12.15 -13.82
CA THR A 7 -24.94 12.04 -12.36
C THR A 7 -23.73 12.85 -11.90
N VAL A 8 -22.68 12.92 -12.72
CA VAL A 8 -21.51 13.78 -12.47
C VAL A 8 -21.90 15.24 -12.48
N ASP A 9 -22.73 15.65 -13.44
CA ASP A 9 -23.22 17.02 -13.55
C ASP A 9 -24.17 17.39 -12.40
N GLU A 10 -24.98 16.42 -11.95
CA GLU A 10 -25.86 16.60 -10.78
C GLU A 10 -25.03 16.84 -9.49
N VAL A 11 -23.95 16.08 -9.27
CA VAL A 11 -23.05 16.29 -8.14
C VAL A 11 -22.41 17.68 -8.21
N LYS A 12 -21.90 18.09 -9.39
CA LYS A 12 -21.31 19.41 -9.59
C LYS A 12 -22.29 20.56 -9.35
N GLN A 13 -23.57 20.38 -9.69
CA GLN A 13 -24.60 21.41 -9.48
C GLN A 13 -25.03 21.56 -8.03
N ARG A 14 -25.06 20.45 -7.26
CA ARG A 14 -25.48 20.48 -5.85
C ARG A 14 -24.38 20.87 -4.87
N ILE A 15 -23.11 20.73 -5.28
CA ILE A 15 -21.98 21.06 -4.43
C ILE A 15 -21.53 22.51 -4.64
N ASP A 16 -21.49 23.28 -3.55
CA ASP A 16 -20.87 24.62 -3.57
C ASP A 16 -19.33 24.47 -3.52
N ILE A 17 -18.69 24.77 -4.65
CA ILE A 17 -17.24 24.72 -4.77
C ILE A 17 -16.53 25.65 -3.76
N VAL A 18 -17.15 26.79 -3.42
CA VAL A 18 -16.58 27.75 -2.47
C VAL A 18 -16.56 27.14 -1.07
N GLU A 19 -17.65 26.47 -0.66
CA GLU A 19 -17.73 25.80 0.62
C GLU A 19 -16.70 24.69 0.74
N VAL A 20 -16.59 23.84 -0.29
CA VAL A 20 -15.62 22.72 -0.29
C VAL A 20 -14.19 23.25 -0.17
N ILE A 21 -13.82 24.25 -0.97
CA ILE A 21 -12.45 24.79 -1.00
C ILE A 21 -12.12 25.58 0.28
N SER A 22 -13.11 26.24 0.89
CA SER A 22 -12.92 27.01 2.13
C SER A 22 -12.47 26.15 3.31
N ARG A 23 -12.66 24.83 3.28
CA ARG A 23 -12.15 23.88 4.29
C ARG A 23 -10.63 23.72 4.24
N TYR A 24 -9.99 24.12 3.14
CA TYR A 24 -8.56 23.90 2.89
C TYR A 24 -7.75 25.19 2.82
N THR A 25 -8.38 26.31 2.47
CA THR A 25 -7.74 27.61 2.39
C THR A 25 -8.74 28.72 2.66
N GLN A 26 -8.26 29.82 3.25
CA GLN A 26 -9.09 30.97 3.55
C GLN A 26 -9.39 31.74 2.26
N LEU A 27 -10.67 31.79 1.86
CA LEU A 27 -11.13 32.49 0.67
C LEU A 27 -11.70 33.87 1.03
N ARG A 28 -11.30 34.91 0.28
CA ARG A 28 -11.86 36.28 0.39
C ARG A 28 -12.63 36.62 -0.89
N ARG A 29 -13.84 37.10 -0.73
CA ARG A 29 -14.68 37.51 -1.87
C ARG A 29 -14.10 38.77 -2.54
N ALA A 30 -13.98 38.73 -3.86
CA ALA A 30 -13.53 39.84 -4.69
C ALA A 30 -14.48 39.99 -5.91
N GLY A 31 -15.57 40.71 -5.71
CA GLY A 31 -16.65 40.82 -6.71
C GLY A 31 -17.37 39.48 -6.93
N SER A 32 -17.32 38.95 -8.15
CA SER A 32 -17.95 37.70 -8.55
C SER A 32 -17.05 36.44 -8.32
N ILE A 33 -15.82 36.66 -7.84
CA ILE A 33 -14.86 35.59 -7.62
C ILE A 33 -14.40 35.56 -6.17
N TYR A 34 -13.75 34.44 -5.78
CA TYR A 34 -13.08 34.30 -4.48
C TYR A 34 -11.59 34.09 -4.69
N LYS A 35 -10.76 34.70 -3.83
CA LYS A 35 -9.30 34.64 -3.90
C LYS A 35 -8.73 34.14 -2.57
N GLY A 36 -7.66 33.32 -2.63
CA GLY A 36 -6.94 32.81 -1.45
C GLY A 36 -5.53 32.39 -1.81
N LEU A 37 -4.79 31.91 -0.79
CA LEU A 37 -3.52 31.25 -1.01
C LEU A 37 -3.75 29.87 -1.62
N CYS A 38 -2.88 29.44 -2.51
CA CYS A 38 -3.02 28.15 -3.16
C CYS A 38 -2.77 26.98 -2.17
N PRO A 39 -3.70 26.01 -2.05
CA PRO A 39 -3.52 24.86 -1.16
C PRO A 39 -2.56 23.81 -1.72
N PHE A 40 -2.00 24.01 -2.93
CA PHE A 40 -1.15 23.04 -3.63
C PHE A 40 0.32 23.43 -3.70
N HIS A 41 0.68 24.67 -3.34
CA HIS A 41 2.07 25.14 -3.24
C HIS A 41 2.17 26.29 -2.23
N ASN A 42 3.36 26.50 -1.69
CA ASN A 42 3.61 27.58 -0.75
C ASN A 42 3.74 28.92 -1.48
N GLU A 43 2.93 29.91 -1.07
CA GLU A 43 2.99 31.28 -1.60
C GLU A 43 2.61 32.29 -0.51
N ARG A 44 3.04 33.54 -0.69
CA ARG A 44 2.70 34.65 0.22
C ARG A 44 1.64 35.59 -0.35
N THR A 45 1.43 35.55 -1.66
CA THR A 45 0.48 36.42 -2.38
C THR A 45 -0.64 35.55 -2.93
N PRO A 46 -1.92 35.86 -2.66
CA PRO A 46 -3.06 35.06 -3.12
C PRO A 46 -3.10 34.97 -4.66
N SER A 47 -2.85 33.79 -5.20
CA SER A 47 -2.91 33.50 -6.64
C SER A 47 -4.01 32.51 -7.00
N PHE A 48 -4.67 31.95 -6.01
CA PHE A 48 -5.72 30.95 -6.18
C PHE A 48 -7.08 31.62 -6.30
N VAL A 49 -7.80 31.36 -7.39
CA VAL A 49 -9.09 31.99 -7.72
C VAL A 49 -10.16 30.91 -7.89
N VAL A 50 -11.30 31.14 -7.25
CA VAL A 50 -12.50 30.31 -7.38
C VAL A 50 -13.59 31.13 -8.08
N PHE A 51 -14.11 30.56 -9.16
CA PHE A 51 -15.19 31.10 -9.97
C PHE A 51 -16.50 30.43 -9.57
N ALA A 52 -17.23 31.01 -8.60
CA ALA A 52 -18.45 30.41 -8.07
C ALA A 52 -19.52 30.18 -9.15
N ASN A 53 -19.65 31.13 -10.11
CA ASN A 53 -20.66 31.05 -11.17
C ASN A 53 -20.45 29.90 -12.16
N THR A 54 -19.20 29.46 -12.36
CA THR A 54 -18.86 28.36 -13.28
C THR A 54 -18.50 27.07 -12.56
N GLY A 55 -18.46 27.10 -11.21
CA GLY A 55 -18.06 25.93 -10.42
C GLY A 55 -16.61 25.49 -10.66
N THR A 56 -15.73 26.44 -11.02
CA THR A 56 -14.32 26.15 -11.37
C THR A 56 -13.35 26.93 -10.51
N TRP A 57 -12.10 26.46 -10.50
CA TRP A 57 -11.00 27.14 -9.82
C TRP A 57 -9.76 27.17 -10.70
N ARG A 58 -8.87 28.13 -10.45
CA ARG A 58 -7.56 28.19 -11.10
C ARG A 58 -6.53 28.85 -10.19
N CYS A 59 -5.33 28.28 -10.16
CA CYS A 59 -4.14 28.91 -9.61
C CYS A 59 -3.39 29.65 -10.72
N PHE A 60 -3.14 30.95 -10.52
CA PHE A 60 -2.34 31.78 -11.41
C PHE A 60 -0.89 31.91 -10.92
N GLY A 61 -0.53 31.20 -9.85
CA GLY A 61 0.82 31.13 -9.30
C GLY A 61 1.61 29.96 -9.84
N ALA A 62 2.59 29.49 -9.04
CA ALA A 62 3.61 28.51 -9.47
C ALA A 62 3.06 27.19 -10.00
N CYS A 63 1.93 26.67 -9.50
CA CYS A 63 1.41 25.40 -9.99
C CYS A 63 0.59 25.49 -11.28
N GLY A 64 0.09 26.68 -11.67
CA GLY A 64 -0.61 26.94 -12.94
C GLY A 64 -1.85 26.05 -13.21
N THR A 65 -2.37 25.36 -12.20
CA THR A 65 -3.41 24.33 -12.34
C THR A 65 -4.81 24.88 -12.09
N GLY A 66 -5.81 24.19 -12.61
CA GLY A 66 -7.22 24.53 -12.44
C GLY A 66 -8.13 23.35 -12.75
N GLY A 67 -9.43 23.55 -12.52
CA GLY A 67 -10.44 22.55 -12.80
C GLY A 67 -11.77 22.81 -12.09
N ASP A 68 -12.56 21.78 -11.90
CA ASP A 68 -13.83 21.78 -11.17
C ASP A 68 -13.66 21.29 -9.72
N VAL A 69 -14.77 21.17 -8.98
CA VAL A 69 -14.75 20.69 -7.58
C VAL A 69 -14.22 19.27 -7.46
N ILE A 70 -14.48 18.40 -8.43
CA ILE A 70 -14.02 17.00 -8.40
C ILE A 70 -12.50 16.97 -8.56
N SER A 71 -11.97 17.69 -9.56
CA SER A 71 -10.52 17.78 -9.80
C SER A 71 -9.78 18.43 -8.62
N PHE A 72 -10.42 19.36 -7.90
CA PHE A 72 -9.87 19.93 -6.68
C PHE A 72 -9.71 18.87 -5.59
N VAL A 73 -10.77 18.10 -5.32
CA VAL A 73 -10.76 17.03 -4.29
C VAL A 73 -9.79 15.92 -4.67
N MET A 74 -9.80 15.46 -5.93
CA MET A 74 -8.83 14.50 -6.44
C MET A 74 -7.41 14.92 -6.12
N ARG A 75 -7.06 16.15 -6.43
CA ARG A 75 -5.70 16.67 -6.24
C ARG A 75 -5.37 16.93 -4.77
N ARG A 76 -6.33 17.43 -3.99
CA ARG A 76 -6.10 17.77 -2.57
C ARG A 76 -6.00 16.52 -1.69
N GLU A 77 -6.89 15.57 -1.92
CA GLU A 77 -6.96 14.33 -1.15
C GLU A 77 -6.19 13.17 -1.80
N ASN A 78 -5.63 13.41 -3.01
CA ASN A 78 -4.95 12.39 -3.82
C ASN A 78 -5.84 11.17 -4.04
N MET A 79 -7.05 11.42 -4.49
CA MET A 79 -8.07 10.41 -4.77
C MET A 79 -8.22 10.23 -6.27
N GLU A 80 -8.61 9.01 -6.68
CA GLU A 80 -9.07 8.76 -8.05
C GLU A 80 -10.42 9.45 -8.30
N PHE A 81 -10.74 9.67 -9.58
CA PHE A 81 -11.98 10.35 -9.99
C PHE A 81 -13.23 9.75 -9.34
N ARG A 82 -13.33 8.42 -9.31
CA ARG A 82 -14.48 7.71 -8.73
C ARG A 82 -14.58 7.96 -7.22
N GLU A 83 -13.49 7.91 -6.51
CA GLU A 83 -13.47 8.15 -5.05
C GLU A 83 -13.85 9.59 -4.69
N ALA A 84 -13.31 10.58 -5.43
CA ALA A 84 -13.63 11.98 -5.25
C ALA A 84 -15.11 12.26 -5.57
N LEU A 85 -15.63 11.64 -6.62
CA LEU A 85 -17.03 11.74 -7.00
C LEU A 85 -17.94 11.12 -5.93
N GLU A 86 -17.60 9.94 -5.40
CA GLU A 86 -18.35 9.28 -4.32
C GLU A 86 -18.35 10.10 -3.02
N LEU A 87 -17.22 10.74 -2.70
CA LEU A 87 -17.12 11.63 -1.54
C LEU A 87 -18.04 12.84 -1.67
N LEU A 88 -18.01 13.52 -2.82
CA LEU A 88 -18.81 14.70 -3.10
C LEU A 88 -20.30 14.35 -3.22
N ALA A 89 -20.64 13.22 -3.85
CA ALA A 89 -22.01 12.75 -3.96
C ALA A 89 -22.65 12.48 -2.59
N ARG A 90 -21.91 11.84 -1.67
CA ARG A 90 -22.36 11.69 -0.28
C ARG A 90 -22.62 13.01 0.41
N GLN A 91 -21.78 14.04 0.19
CA GLN A 91 -22.00 15.38 0.73
C GLN A 91 -23.23 16.06 0.11
N ALA A 92 -23.49 15.77 -1.16
CA ALA A 92 -24.66 16.29 -1.89
C ALA A 92 -25.96 15.51 -1.62
N GLY A 93 -25.91 14.39 -0.90
CA GLY A 93 -27.05 13.48 -0.72
C GLY A 93 -27.48 12.77 -2.00
N ILE A 94 -26.52 12.54 -2.94
CA ILE A 94 -26.75 11.86 -4.21
C ILE A 94 -26.23 10.43 -4.11
N ASP A 95 -27.10 9.46 -4.42
CA ASP A 95 -26.68 8.06 -4.54
C ASP A 95 -26.17 7.79 -5.95
N LEU A 96 -24.88 7.48 -6.06
CA LEU A 96 -24.20 7.15 -7.33
C LEU A 96 -24.37 5.68 -7.72
N THR A 97 -24.99 4.88 -6.87
CA THR A 97 -25.05 3.44 -7.05
C THR A 97 -26.07 3.06 -8.13
N PRO A 98 -25.67 2.41 -9.22
CA PRO A 98 -26.64 1.86 -10.18
C PRO A 98 -27.63 0.92 -9.47
N PRO A 99 -28.89 0.88 -9.85
CA PRO A 99 -29.89 -0.01 -9.23
C PRO A 99 -29.47 -1.48 -9.18
N GLN A 100 -28.63 -1.92 -10.11
CA GLN A 100 -28.07 -3.28 -10.18
C GLN A 100 -26.96 -3.54 -9.13
N GLU A 101 -26.29 -2.50 -8.64
CA GLU A 101 -25.22 -2.59 -7.62
C GLU A 101 -25.72 -2.28 -6.20
N GLN A 102 -26.93 -1.73 -6.04
CA GLN A 102 -27.48 -1.32 -4.73
C GLN A 102 -27.51 -2.48 -3.73
N GLY A 103 -27.84 -3.69 -4.19
CA GLY A 103 -27.79 -4.88 -3.36
C GLY A 103 -26.40 -5.20 -2.82
N GLN A 104 -25.38 -5.08 -3.65
CA GLN A 104 -23.98 -5.35 -3.26
C GLN A 104 -23.44 -4.27 -2.31
N VAL A 105 -23.80 -3.00 -2.54
CA VAL A 105 -23.44 -1.89 -1.64
C VAL A 105 -24.09 -2.09 -0.27
N ALA A 106 -25.38 -2.44 -0.22
CA ALA A 106 -26.08 -2.71 1.03
C ALA A 106 -25.45 -3.88 1.81
N VAL A 107 -25.02 -4.95 1.12
CA VAL A 107 -24.28 -6.05 1.76
C VAL A 107 -22.95 -5.58 2.32
N ARG A 108 -22.16 -4.82 1.55
CA ARG A 108 -20.87 -4.28 2.02
C ARG A 108 -21.03 -3.37 3.24
N GLU A 109 -22.02 -2.49 3.25
CA GLU A 109 -22.27 -1.62 4.41
C GLU A 109 -22.66 -2.43 5.66
N ARG A 110 -23.42 -3.50 5.50
CA ARG A 110 -23.73 -4.42 6.62
C ARG A 110 -22.49 -5.16 7.11
N LEU A 111 -21.56 -5.57 6.23
CA LEU A 111 -20.28 -6.17 6.59
C LEU A 111 -19.41 -5.17 7.36
N TYR A 112 -19.31 -3.90 6.92
CA TYR A 112 -18.61 -2.86 7.67
C TYR A 112 -19.22 -2.64 9.06
N ALA A 113 -20.56 -2.61 9.15
CA ALA A 113 -21.26 -2.45 10.43
C ALA A 113 -20.96 -3.61 11.38
N ALA A 114 -20.97 -4.86 10.89
CA ALA A 114 -20.64 -6.05 11.68
C ALA A 114 -19.18 -6.02 12.16
N ASN A 115 -18.21 -5.69 11.29
CA ASN A 115 -16.82 -5.56 11.67
C ASN A 115 -16.59 -4.44 12.69
N ASN A 116 -17.26 -3.29 12.53
CA ASN A 116 -17.15 -2.20 13.50
C ASN A 116 -17.76 -2.57 14.87
N ALA A 117 -18.87 -3.30 14.89
CA ALA A 117 -19.47 -3.80 16.12
C ALA A 117 -18.56 -4.84 16.81
N ALA A 118 -17.90 -5.71 16.02
CA ALA A 118 -16.91 -6.65 16.55
C ALA A 118 -15.69 -5.92 17.13
N ALA A 119 -15.18 -4.87 16.45
CA ALA A 119 -14.10 -4.06 16.99
C ALA A 119 -14.47 -3.43 18.33
N ALA A 120 -15.66 -2.83 18.43
CA ALA A 120 -16.14 -2.24 19.69
C ALA A 120 -16.29 -3.29 20.80
N PHE A 121 -16.72 -4.51 20.49
CA PHE A 121 -16.75 -5.61 21.43
C PHE A 121 -15.34 -5.97 21.93
N TYR A 122 -14.38 -6.14 21.05
CA TYR A 122 -13.02 -6.48 21.42
C TYR A 122 -12.32 -5.35 22.21
N GLU A 123 -12.56 -4.08 21.87
CA GLU A 123 -12.07 -2.92 22.62
C GLU A 123 -12.60 -2.93 24.05
N HIS A 124 -13.93 -3.10 24.20
CA HIS A 124 -14.58 -3.19 25.52
C HIS A 124 -14.04 -4.38 26.33
N THR A 125 -13.85 -5.53 25.68
CA THR A 125 -13.34 -6.75 26.31
C THR A 125 -11.89 -6.55 26.81
N LEU A 126 -11.03 -5.90 26.02
CA LEU A 126 -9.66 -5.58 26.45
C LEU A 126 -9.65 -4.76 27.73
N LEU A 127 -10.57 -3.80 27.85
CA LEU A 127 -10.61 -2.87 28.99
C LEU A 127 -11.21 -3.52 30.25
N HIS A 128 -12.27 -4.30 30.10
CA HIS A 128 -13.15 -4.65 31.22
C HIS A 128 -13.18 -6.15 31.55
N HIS A 129 -12.85 -7.02 30.59
CA HIS A 129 -12.97 -8.47 30.81
C HIS A 129 -11.80 -9.00 31.69
N PRO A 130 -12.07 -9.80 32.74
CA PRO A 130 -11.00 -10.36 33.59
C PRO A 130 -9.98 -11.17 32.82
N GLY A 131 -10.41 -12.00 31.84
CA GLY A 131 -9.53 -12.79 30.99
C GLY A 131 -8.57 -11.99 30.11
N ALA A 132 -8.76 -10.68 29.96
CA ALA A 132 -7.86 -9.79 29.19
C ALA A 132 -6.63 -9.32 29.98
N GLU A 133 -6.42 -9.76 31.20
CA GLU A 133 -5.29 -9.34 32.08
C GLU A 133 -3.93 -9.60 31.41
N ALA A 134 -3.75 -10.77 30.78
CA ALA A 134 -2.53 -11.09 30.07
C ALA A 134 -2.28 -10.13 28.89
N ALA A 135 -3.34 -9.73 28.17
CA ALA A 135 -3.27 -8.79 27.06
C ALA A 135 -2.89 -7.37 27.55
N ARG A 136 -3.51 -6.90 28.63
CA ARG A 136 -3.17 -5.60 29.25
C ARG A 136 -1.71 -5.57 29.71
N ARG A 137 -1.25 -6.62 30.41
CA ARG A 137 0.17 -6.75 30.82
C ARG A 137 1.12 -6.83 29.65
N TYR A 138 0.73 -7.49 28.55
CA TYR A 138 1.53 -7.53 27.32
C TYR A 138 1.70 -6.13 26.74
N LEU A 139 0.60 -5.38 26.55
CA LEU A 139 0.65 -4.00 26.05
C LEU A 139 1.45 -3.07 26.98
N GLN A 140 1.31 -3.21 28.28
CA GLN A 140 2.09 -2.46 29.27
C GLN A 140 3.59 -2.76 29.15
N ARG A 141 4.00 -4.03 29.04
CA ARG A 141 5.41 -4.40 28.82
C ARG A 141 5.96 -3.88 27.50
N ARG A 142 5.11 -3.80 26.47
CA ARG A 142 5.45 -3.20 25.18
C ARG A 142 5.36 -1.66 25.20
N GLY A 143 5.03 -1.06 26.34
CA GLY A 143 4.98 0.39 26.50
C GLY A 143 3.90 1.09 25.70
N VAL A 144 2.85 0.37 25.25
CA VAL A 144 1.75 0.97 24.49
C VAL A 144 0.89 1.82 25.41
N ASP A 145 0.84 3.12 25.16
CA ASP A 145 0.04 4.07 25.90
C ASP A 145 -1.47 4.00 25.54
N GLU A 146 -2.28 4.70 26.35
CA GLU A 146 -3.73 4.69 26.19
C GLU A 146 -4.17 5.37 24.88
N ALA A 147 -3.53 6.44 24.47
CA ALA A 147 -3.84 7.18 23.25
C ALA A 147 -3.56 6.31 22.02
N THR A 148 -2.41 5.63 21.99
CA THR A 148 -2.03 4.71 20.91
C THR A 148 -2.94 3.49 20.88
N ARG A 149 -3.26 2.90 22.05
CA ARG A 149 -4.21 1.80 22.14
C ARG A 149 -5.57 2.18 21.53
N ALA A 150 -6.09 3.37 21.87
CA ALA A 150 -7.35 3.89 21.33
C ALA A 150 -7.25 4.23 19.84
N LEU A 151 -6.15 4.85 19.38
CA LEU A 151 -5.91 5.19 17.98
C LEU A 151 -5.96 3.95 17.08
N PHE A 152 -5.33 2.86 17.51
CA PHE A 152 -5.31 1.59 16.79
C PHE A 152 -6.51 0.69 17.13
N ARG A 153 -7.38 1.11 18.06
CA ARG A 153 -8.57 0.37 18.49
C ARG A 153 -8.25 -1.05 18.95
N LEU A 154 -7.13 -1.22 19.68
CA LEU A 154 -6.68 -2.54 20.12
C LEU A 154 -7.71 -3.20 21.03
N GLY A 155 -7.93 -4.50 20.83
CA GLY A 155 -8.94 -5.26 21.52
C GLY A 155 -8.44 -6.61 22.05
N PHE A 156 -9.34 -7.35 22.69
CA PHE A 156 -9.08 -8.71 23.14
C PHE A 156 -10.26 -9.61 22.81
N ALA A 157 -9.99 -10.74 22.19
CA ALA A 157 -10.96 -11.82 21.99
C ALA A 157 -10.90 -12.77 23.20
N PRO A 158 -12.01 -12.94 23.96
CA PRO A 158 -12.04 -13.88 25.06
C PRO A 158 -11.68 -15.31 24.62
N ASP A 159 -11.19 -16.12 25.54
CA ASP A 159 -11.03 -17.55 25.30
C ASP A 159 -12.38 -18.27 25.41
N SER A 160 -13.19 -18.04 24.41
CA SER A 160 -14.56 -18.57 24.30
C SER A 160 -14.87 -18.93 22.86
N TRP A 161 -15.66 -19.97 22.67
CA TRP A 161 -16.05 -20.43 21.34
C TRP A 161 -17.16 -19.60 20.68
N SER A 162 -17.87 -18.75 21.45
CA SER A 162 -19.08 -18.09 20.96
C SER A 162 -19.35 -16.69 21.50
N SER A 163 -18.47 -16.13 22.31
CA SER A 163 -18.73 -14.82 22.97
C SER A 163 -19.02 -13.69 22.00
N LEU A 164 -18.24 -13.57 20.91
CA LEU A 164 -18.49 -12.55 19.90
C LEU A 164 -19.77 -12.86 19.11
N ARG A 165 -19.89 -14.12 18.66
CA ARG A 165 -21.05 -14.57 17.89
C ARG A 165 -22.35 -14.26 18.63
N ASP A 166 -22.46 -14.69 19.88
CA ASP A 166 -23.67 -14.55 20.68
C ASP A 166 -23.98 -13.06 20.92
N HIS A 167 -22.97 -12.25 21.27
CA HIS A 167 -23.10 -10.81 21.41
C HIS A 167 -23.60 -10.11 20.13
N LEU A 168 -23.12 -10.51 18.95
CA LEU A 168 -23.54 -9.88 17.69
C LEU A 168 -24.91 -10.39 17.23
N LEU A 169 -25.26 -11.65 17.50
CA LEU A 169 -26.62 -12.17 17.28
C LEU A 169 -27.65 -11.41 18.14
N ASP A 170 -27.34 -11.16 19.40
CA ASP A 170 -28.19 -10.36 20.31
C ASP A 170 -28.37 -8.91 19.81
N LYS A 171 -27.41 -8.37 19.06
CA LYS A 171 -27.49 -7.07 18.38
C LYS A 171 -28.24 -7.11 17.05
N GLY A 172 -28.74 -8.27 16.64
CA GLY A 172 -29.55 -8.43 15.42
C GLY A 172 -28.74 -8.67 14.13
N TYR A 173 -27.45 -8.97 14.22
CA TYR A 173 -26.68 -9.43 13.07
C TYR A 173 -26.99 -10.91 12.78
N SER A 174 -27.16 -11.29 11.51
CA SER A 174 -27.42 -12.69 11.18
C SER A 174 -26.13 -13.53 11.18
N LEU A 175 -26.24 -14.82 11.45
CA LEU A 175 -25.11 -15.74 11.47
C LEU A 175 -24.38 -15.80 10.12
N GLU A 176 -25.14 -15.77 9.02
CA GLU A 176 -24.62 -15.76 7.66
C GLU A 176 -23.74 -14.53 7.44
N LEU A 177 -24.18 -13.34 7.85
CA LEU A 177 -23.40 -12.11 7.75
C LEU A 177 -22.11 -12.18 8.58
N LEU A 178 -22.15 -12.78 9.77
CA LEU A 178 -20.96 -12.96 10.60
C LEU A 178 -19.96 -13.92 9.96
N MET A 179 -20.43 -14.95 9.28
CA MET A 179 -19.57 -15.86 8.51
C MET A 179 -18.98 -15.17 7.27
N GLU A 180 -19.77 -14.41 6.53
CA GLU A 180 -19.29 -13.61 5.38
C GLU A 180 -18.29 -12.54 5.79
N ALA A 181 -18.43 -11.94 6.97
CA ALA A 181 -17.46 -11.01 7.56
C ALA A 181 -16.17 -11.71 8.05
N GLY A 182 -16.11 -13.03 8.09
CA GLY A 182 -14.99 -13.81 8.60
C GLY A 182 -14.82 -13.75 10.12
N LEU A 183 -15.85 -13.32 10.86
CA LEU A 183 -15.88 -13.23 12.33
C LEU A 183 -16.17 -14.58 12.99
N VAL A 184 -16.96 -15.39 12.32
CA VAL A 184 -17.43 -16.71 12.77
C VAL A 184 -17.09 -17.75 11.70
N LYS A 185 -16.67 -18.93 12.12
CA LYS A 185 -16.43 -20.09 11.25
C LYS A 185 -17.41 -21.22 11.55
N ARG A 186 -17.69 -22.03 10.55
CA ARG A 186 -18.45 -23.28 10.68
C ARG A 186 -17.48 -24.45 10.78
N ASN A 187 -17.72 -25.34 11.73
CA ASN A 187 -17.14 -26.69 11.73
C ASN A 187 -18.08 -27.61 10.95
N GLU A 188 -17.66 -28.05 9.79
CA GLU A 188 -18.49 -28.88 8.90
C GLU A 188 -18.82 -30.26 9.49
N GLU A 189 -17.88 -30.86 10.22
CA GLU A 189 -18.06 -32.19 10.83
C GLU A 189 -19.10 -32.16 11.97
N ARG A 190 -19.14 -31.07 12.74
CA ARG A 190 -20.02 -30.94 13.92
C ARG A 190 -21.24 -30.07 13.67
N SER A 191 -21.36 -29.48 12.49
CA SER A 191 -22.40 -28.48 12.15
C SER A 191 -22.52 -27.35 13.18
N THR A 192 -21.44 -27.03 13.90
CA THR A 192 -21.38 -25.99 14.92
C THR A 192 -20.63 -24.77 14.38
N THR A 193 -20.93 -23.60 14.92
CA THR A 193 -20.24 -22.35 14.57
C THR A 193 -19.43 -21.85 15.76
N TYR A 194 -18.30 -21.20 15.49
CA TYR A 194 -17.40 -20.72 16.52
C TYR A 194 -16.70 -19.42 16.12
N ASP A 195 -16.30 -18.63 17.12
CA ASP A 195 -15.57 -17.37 16.92
C ASP A 195 -14.22 -17.61 16.27
N MET A 196 -13.89 -16.82 15.24
CA MET A 196 -12.60 -16.93 14.53
C MET A 196 -11.41 -16.67 15.45
N PHE A 197 -11.54 -15.71 16.36
CA PHE A 197 -10.49 -15.34 17.30
C PHE A 197 -10.90 -15.71 18.73
N ARG A 198 -9.97 -16.35 19.46
CA ARG A 198 -10.15 -16.77 20.85
C ARG A 198 -8.83 -16.65 21.60
N GLY A 199 -8.85 -16.11 22.82
CA GLY A 199 -7.67 -15.95 23.66
C GLY A 199 -6.58 -15.05 23.04
N ARG A 200 -6.95 -14.06 22.21
CA ARG A 200 -5.99 -13.28 21.41
C ARG A 200 -6.10 -11.79 21.63
N LEU A 201 -4.95 -11.13 21.65
CA LEU A 201 -4.88 -9.67 21.43
C LEU A 201 -5.27 -9.37 20.00
N ILE A 202 -6.18 -8.42 19.80
CA ILE A 202 -6.80 -8.11 18.50
C ILE A 202 -6.30 -6.77 17.97
N PHE A 203 -5.95 -6.78 16.68
CA PHE A 203 -5.53 -5.64 15.87
C PHE A 203 -6.58 -5.43 14.77
N PRO A 204 -7.47 -4.43 14.89
CA PRO A 204 -8.38 -4.09 13.81
C PRO A 204 -7.61 -3.64 12.57
N ILE A 205 -7.95 -4.21 11.43
CA ILE A 205 -7.38 -3.86 10.14
C ILE A 205 -8.39 -2.97 9.43
N ARG A 206 -7.93 -1.80 8.95
CA ARG A 206 -8.80 -0.78 8.38
C ARG A 206 -8.45 -0.50 6.92
N ASP A 207 -9.47 -0.12 6.16
CA ASP A 207 -9.26 0.44 4.83
C ASP A 207 -8.77 1.90 4.93
N ARG A 208 -8.42 2.51 3.80
CA ARG A 208 -7.93 3.89 3.74
C ARG A 208 -8.91 4.92 4.34
N GLN A 209 -10.20 4.61 4.37
CA GLN A 209 -11.23 5.47 4.97
C GLN A 209 -11.38 5.25 6.48
N GLY A 210 -10.57 4.38 7.09
CA GLY A 210 -10.61 4.06 8.51
C GLY A 210 -11.69 3.06 8.90
N ARG A 211 -12.39 2.44 7.95
CA ARG A 211 -13.44 1.45 8.21
C ARG A 211 -12.80 0.09 8.46
N VAL A 212 -13.29 -0.64 9.47
CA VAL A 212 -12.75 -1.96 9.81
C VAL A 212 -13.16 -2.99 8.76
N ILE A 213 -12.15 -3.63 8.14
CA ILE A 213 -12.33 -4.63 7.08
C ILE A 213 -11.97 -6.05 7.54
N GLY A 214 -11.30 -6.18 8.67
CA GLY A 214 -10.87 -7.45 9.23
C GLY A 214 -10.04 -7.26 10.48
N PHE A 215 -9.41 -8.32 10.95
CA PHE A 215 -8.66 -8.34 12.19
C PHE A 215 -7.40 -9.21 12.08
N GLY A 216 -6.36 -8.83 12.81
CA GLY A 216 -5.26 -9.68 13.19
C GLY A 216 -5.41 -10.08 14.66
N GLY A 217 -5.01 -11.29 15.01
CA GLY A 217 -5.05 -11.77 16.37
C GLY A 217 -3.74 -12.45 16.78
N ARG A 218 -3.13 -12.01 17.89
CA ARG A 218 -1.90 -12.58 18.45
C ARG A 218 -2.20 -13.37 19.71
N VAL A 219 -1.68 -14.61 19.81
CA VAL A 219 -1.69 -15.35 21.08
C VAL A 219 -0.71 -14.73 22.06
N LEU A 220 -1.00 -14.91 23.35
CA LEU A 220 -0.19 -14.35 24.45
C LEU A 220 0.62 -15.43 25.18
N ASP A 221 0.49 -16.66 24.74
CA ASP A 221 1.22 -17.85 25.15
C ASP A 221 2.01 -18.43 23.97
N ASP A 222 2.54 -19.65 24.12
CA ASP A 222 3.34 -20.34 23.10
C ASP A 222 2.50 -21.11 22.09
N SER A 223 1.17 -20.93 22.07
CA SER A 223 0.31 -21.62 21.12
C SER A 223 0.52 -21.12 19.68
N VAL A 224 0.32 -22.01 18.72
CA VAL A 224 0.50 -21.73 17.28
C VAL A 224 -0.84 -21.74 16.56
N PRO A 225 -1.02 -20.92 15.54
CA PRO A 225 -0.07 -19.92 15.01
C PRO A 225 0.00 -18.67 15.92
N LYS A 226 1.21 -18.09 16.07
CA LYS A 226 1.44 -16.88 16.86
C LYS A 226 0.54 -15.72 16.42
N TYR A 227 0.41 -15.52 15.11
CA TYR A 227 -0.51 -14.57 14.50
C TYR A 227 -1.52 -15.25 13.61
N LEU A 228 -2.76 -14.81 13.67
CA LEU A 228 -3.89 -15.25 12.85
C LEU A 228 -4.55 -14.02 12.27
N ASN A 229 -4.85 -14.01 10.97
CA ASN A 229 -5.58 -12.91 10.33
C ASN A 229 -6.96 -13.40 9.87
N THR A 230 -7.91 -12.48 9.72
CA THR A 230 -9.18 -12.74 9.04
C THR A 230 -8.92 -13.47 7.72
N SER A 231 -9.75 -14.46 7.40
CA SER A 231 -9.71 -15.14 6.10
C SER A 231 -10.14 -14.17 4.98
N GLU A 232 -9.88 -14.52 3.72
CA GLU A 232 -10.37 -13.72 2.58
C GLU A 232 -11.89 -13.53 2.66
N THR A 233 -12.36 -12.27 2.49
CA THR A 233 -13.76 -11.89 2.49
C THR A 233 -14.03 -10.87 1.37
N GLN A 234 -15.28 -10.44 1.21
CA GLN A 234 -15.60 -9.35 0.27
C GLN A 234 -14.94 -8.01 0.62
N LEU A 235 -14.56 -7.79 1.89
CA LEU A 235 -13.90 -6.56 2.35
C LEU A 235 -12.39 -6.72 2.54
N PHE A 236 -11.91 -7.92 2.85
CA PHE A 236 -10.53 -8.17 3.24
C PHE A 236 -9.83 -9.10 2.25
N HIS A 237 -8.85 -8.56 1.54
CA HIS A 237 -7.92 -9.31 0.69
C HIS A 237 -6.51 -9.07 1.20
N LYS A 238 -5.91 -10.07 1.86
CA LYS A 238 -4.62 -9.94 2.52
C LYS A 238 -3.52 -9.39 1.59
N SER A 239 -3.53 -9.79 0.33
CA SER A 239 -2.58 -9.33 -0.68
C SER A 239 -2.73 -7.85 -1.08
N HIS A 240 -3.83 -7.19 -0.73
CA HIS A 240 -4.11 -5.81 -1.07
C HIS A 240 -4.00 -4.87 0.14
N VAL A 241 -4.05 -5.40 1.33
CA VAL A 241 -4.15 -4.58 2.56
C VAL A 241 -2.77 -4.22 3.08
N VAL A 242 -2.60 -2.94 3.43
CA VAL A 242 -1.43 -2.40 4.13
C VAL A 242 -1.90 -1.90 5.50
N TYR A 243 -1.38 -2.49 6.57
CA TYR A 243 -1.75 -2.14 7.94
C TYR A 243 -1.23 -0.75 8.34
N GLY A 244 -2.07 0.06 8.92
CA GLY A 244 -1.75 1.41 9.37
C GLY A 244 -1.79 2.48 8.27
N LEU A 245 -2.12 2.13 7.01
CA LEU A 245 -2.13 3.08 5.89
C LEU A 245 -3.17 4.19 6.08
N ASP A 246 -4.31 3.91 6.72
CA ASP A 246 -5.34 4.90 7.06
C ASP A 246 -4.83 6.02 7.98
N LEU A 247 -3.84 5.73 8.81
CA LEU A 247 -3.17 6.70 9.68
C LEU A 247 -1.94 7.33 9.00
N ALA A 248 -1.23 6.54 8.19
CA ALA A 248 0.09 6.89 7.66
C ALA A 248 0.05 7.77 6.40
N TYR A 249 -0.99 7.71 5.56
CA TYR A 249 -0.97 8.26 4.20
C TYR A 249 -0.62 9.76 4.13
N ARG A 250 -1.00 10.56 5.14
CA ARG A 250 -0.65 11.98 5.20
C ARG A 250 0.84 12.19 5.47
N ALA A 251 1.37 11.50 6.48
CA ALA A 251 2.78 11.57 6.84
C ALA A 251 3.68 11.01 5.73
N ILE A 252 3.23 9.97 5.00
CA ILE A 252 3.94 9.44 3.82
C ILE A 252 4.08 10.53 2.75
N ARG A 253 3.02 11.29 2.49
CA ARG A 253 3.05 12.38 1.50
C ARG A 253 3.90 13.56 1.95
N GLU A 254 3.79 13.95 3.22
CA GLU A 254 4.55 15.08 3.79
C GLU A 254 6.05 14.81 3.84
N ARG A 255 6.43 13.56 4.17
CA ARG A 255 7.84 13.12 4.21
C ARG A 255 8.34 12.61 2.86
N GLU A 256 7.45 12.48 1.86
CA GLU A 256 7.73 11.87 0.56
C GLU A 256 8.38 10.49 0.68
N GLN A 257 8.11 9.76 1.75
CA GLN A 257 8.71 8.46 2.07
C GLN A 257 7.75 7.58 2.85
N VAL A 258 7.72 6.28 2.51
CA VAL A 258 7.07 5.23 3.31
C VAL A 258 8.12 4.27 3.86
N VAL A 259 7.98 3.92 5.14
CA VAL A 259 8.77 2.86 5.77
C VAL A 259 7.87 1.63 5.96
N ILE A 260 8.31 0.49 5.46
CA ILE A 260 7.55 -0.75 5.46
C ILE A 260 8.22 -1.72 6.44
N VAL A 261 7.48 -2.14 7.45
CA VAL A 261 7.88 -3.14 8.46
C VAL A 261 7.04 -4.42 8.32
N GLU A 262 7.34 -5.46 9.10
CA GLU A 262 6.68 -6.75 8.96
C GLU A 262 5.43 -6.89 9.85
N GLY A 263 5.44 -6.34 11.07
CA GLY A 263 4.50 -6.63 12.14
C GLY A 263 3.60 -5.49 12.56
N TYR A 264 2.50 -5.86 13.24
CA TYR A 264 1.55 -4.92 13.83
C TYR A 264 2.18 -4.04 14.91
N MET A 265 3.00 -4.66 15.78
CA MET A 265 3.61 -3.96 16.91
C MET A 265 4.64 -2.94 16.45
N ASP A 266 5.35 -3.22 15.35
CA ASP A 266 6.33 -2.29 14.78
C ASP A 266 5.67 -1.00 14.30
N VAL A 267 4.51 -1.11 13.64
CA VAL A 267 3.71 0.05 13.22
C VAL A 267 3.19 0.82 14.42
N ILE A 268 2.65 0.13 15.42
CA ILE A 268 2.07 0.74 16.61
C ILE A 268 3.15 1.51 17.38
N ALA A 269 4.33 0.90 17.60
CA ALA A 269 5.45 1.56 18.24
C ALA A 269 5.92 2.78 17.41
N ALA A 270 6.09 2.63 16.10
CA ALA A 270 6.51 3.72 15.24
C ALA A 270 5.57 4.94 15.33
N HIS A 271 4.28 4.71 15.23
CA HIS A 271 3.29 5.79 15.32
C HIS A 271 3.28 6.45 16.70
N GLN A 272 3.41 5.68 17.78
CA GLN A 272 3.48 6.21 19.14
C GLN A 272 4.66 7.15 19.33
N PHE A 273 5.81 6.86 18.73
CA PHE A 273 7.01 7.67 18.79
C PHE A 273 7.12 8.72 17.67
N GLY A 274 6.02 8.99 16.92
CA GLY A 274 5.94 10.07 15.92
C GLY A 274 6.46 9.70 14.52
N PHE A 275 6.78 8.42 14.26
CA PHE A 275 7.15 7.92 12.94
C PHE A 275 5.89 7.47 12.18
N ALA A 276 5.01 8.43 11.89
CA ALA A 276 3.68 8.17 11.35
C ALA A 276 3.67 7.73 9.87
N ASN A 277 4.81 7.70 9.18
CA ASN A 277 4.95 7.18 7.80
C ASN A 277 5.30 5.69 7.73
N VAL A 278 5.13 4.95 8.82
CA VAL A 278 5.41 3.51 8.93
C VAL A 278 4.13 2.70 8.73
N VAL A 279 4.22 1.63 7.92
CA VAL A 279 3.13 0.70 7.60
C VAL A 279 3.63 -0.74 7.60
N ALA A 280 2.71 -1.75 7.64
CA ALA A 280 3.13 -3.15 7.58
C ALA A 280 2.36 -3.99 6.55
N CYS A 281 3.04 -5.05 6.05
CA CYS A 281 2.50 -6.04 5.12
C CYS A 281 1.91 -7.30 5.81
N MET A 282 1.90 -7.37 7.13
CA MET A 282 1.24 -8.38 7.96
C MET A 282 1.66 -9.84 7.70
N GLY A 283 2.97 -10.13 7.68
CA GLY A 283 3.50 -11.51 7.59
C GLY A 283 3.35 -12.15 6.20
N THR A 284 3.41 -11.33 5.15
CA THR A 284 3.60 -11.75 3.76
C THR A 284 4.72 -10.93 3.14
N ALA A 285 5.41 -11.50 2.14
CA ALA A 285 6.25 -10.68 1.27
C ALA A 285 5.40 -9.54 0.68
N LEU A 286 6.00 -8.37 0.53
CA LEU A 286 5.36 -7.20 -0.07
C LEU A 286 4.82 -7.55 -1.47
N THR A 287 3.51 -7.38 -1.65
CA THR A 287 2.85 -7.76 -2.90
C THR A 287 2.85 -6.63 -3.92
N PRO A 288 2.67 -6.95 -5.21
CA PRO A 288 2.50 -5.96 -6.26
C PRO A 288 1.34 -4.98 -5.99
N GLU A 289 0.26 -5.49 -5.43
CA GLU A 289 -0.96 -4.74 -5.13
C GLU A 289 -0.71 -3.72 -4.02
N GLN A 290 -0.04 -4.13 -2.95
CA GLN A 290 0.36 -3.27 -1.83
C GLN A 290 1.30 -2.15 -2.31
N LEU A 291 2.31 -2.49 -3.13
CA LEU A 291 3.21 -1.49 -3.69
C LEU A 291 2.50 -0.48 -4.58
N ARG A 292 1.61 -0.94 -5.49
CA ARG A 292 0.81 -0.03 -6.34
C ARG A 292 -0.04 0.92 -5.50
N GLN A 293 -0.62 0.43 -4.42
CA GLN A 293 -1.40 1.27 -3.50
C GLN A 293 -0.53 2.35 -2.84
N LEU A 294 0.68 2.01 -2.40
CA LEU A 294 1.61 2.95 -1.78
C LEU A 294 2.20 3.95 -2.78
N GLN A 295 2.37 3.57 -4.06
CA GLN A 295 2.85 4.46 -5.14
C GLN A 295 1.95 5.69 -5.38
N HIS A 296 0.68 5.64 -4.99
CA HIS A 296 -0.20 6.81 -5.05
C HIS A 296 0.23 7.94 -4.09
N PHE A 297 1.07 7.63 -3.10
CA PHE A 297 1.47 8.59 -2.06
C PHE A 297 2.94 9.02 -2.17
N THR A 298 3.82 8.10 -2.58
CA THR A 298 5.25 8.36 -2.71
C THR A 298 5.91 7.41 -3.70
N SER A 299 7.06 7.82 -4.25
CA SER A 299 7.97 6.94 -4.99
C SER A 299 9.14 6.41 -4.14
N ASN A 300 9.28 6.82 -2.87
CA ASN A 300 10.39 6.45 -2.02
C ASN A 300 9.96 5.44 -0.95
N PHE A 301 10.47 4.22 -1.05
CA PHE A 301 10.15 3.09 -0.19
C PHE A 301 11.37 2.65 0.58
N VAL A 302 11.26 2.58 1.90
CA VAL A 302 12.28 1.98 2.77
C VAL A 302 11.70 0.71 3.39
N LEU A 303 12.36 -0.41 3.17
CA LEU A 303 12.02 -1.67 3.78
C LEU A 303 12.91 -1.88 5.00
N ALA A 304 12.30 -1.88 6.17
CA ALA A 304 12.96 -2.17 7.42
C ALA A 304 12.71 -3.66 7.77
N LEU A 305 13.68 -4.49 7.37
CA LEU A 305 13.59 -5.95 7.48
C LEU A 305 14.13 -6.41 8.84
N ASP A 306 13.52 -7.47 9.37
CA ASP A 306 14.05 -8.18 10.53
C ASP A 306 15.44 -8.75 10.24
N ALA A 307 16.24 -8.95 11.28
CA ALA A 307 17.64 -9.35 11.15
C ALA A 307 17.83 -10.80 10.68
N ASP A 308 16.78 -11.64 10.63
CA ASP A 308 16.90 -13.04 10.31
C ASP A 308 17.19 -13.32 8.81
N ALA A 309 18.12 -14.24 8.53
CA ALA A 309 18.57 -14.54 7.18
C ALA A 309 17.52 -15.27 6.31
N ALA A 310 16.60 -16.02 6.93
CA ALA A 310 15.59 -16.80 6.22
C ALA A 310 14.44 -15.90 5.72
N GLY A 311 13.99 -14.95 6.53
CA GLY A 311 13.03 -13.93 6.16
C GLY A 311 13.57 -13.01 5.06
N GLN A 312 14.84 -12.63 5.12
CA GLN A 312 15.47 -11.76 4.14
C GLN A 312 15.41 -12.32 2.71
N GLN A 313 15.74 -13.59 2.48
CA GLN A 313 15.69 -14.18 1.13
C GLN A 313 14.26 -14.31 0.59
N ALA A 314 13.27 -14.58 1.44
CA ALA A 314 11.87 -14.62 1.04
C ALA A 314 11.36 -13.23 0.68
N THR A 315 11.70 -12.22 1.48
CA THR A 315 11.34 -10.82 1.26
C THR A 315 12.00 -10.27 0.00
N ILE A 316 13.26 -10.57 -0.24
CA ILE A 316 13.99 -10.20 -1.46
C ILE A 316 13.34 -10.80 -2.72
N ARG A 317 12.94 -12.08 -2.68
CA ARG A 317 12.22 -12.71 -3.80
C ARG A 317 10.86 -12.06 -4.04
N GLY A 318 10.10 -11.79 -2.98
CA GLY A 318 8.84 -11.06 -3.06
C GLY A 318 9.01 -9.65 -3.63
N LEU A 319 10.05 -8.93 -3.22
CA LEU A 319 10.40 -7.61 -3.75
C LEU A 319 10.74 -7.63 -5.24
N ASN A 320 11.49 -8.62 -5.71
CA ASN A 320 11.78 -8.74 -7.13
C ASN A 320 10.51 -8.96 -7.95
N GLN A 321 9.61 -9.81 -7.46
CA GLN A 321 8.32 -10.05 -8.11
C GLN A 321 7.42 -8.80 -8.06
N ALA A 322 7.36 -8.12 -6.92
CA ALA A 322 6.60 -6.91 -6.75
C ALA A 322 7.15 -5.75 -7.61
N ARG A 323 8.48 -5.60 -7.71
CA ARG A 323 9.14 -4.61 -8.55
C ARG A 323 8.80 -4.78 -10.03
N GLN A 324 8.68 -6.01 -10.54
CA GLN A 324 8.31 -6.27 -11.93
C GLN A 324 6.90 -5.78 -12.28
N SER A 325 6.03 -5.62 -11.29
CA SER A 325 4.64 -5.18 -11.46
C SER A 325 4.42 -3.69 -11.13
N LEU A 326 5.46 -2.98 -10.66
CA LEU A 326 5.37 -1.54 -10.43
C LEU A 326 5.12 -0.77 -11.73
N ALA A 327 4.35 0.31 -11.63
CA ALA A 327 4.10 1.19 -12.75
C ALA A 327 5.41 1.73 -13.33
N ARG A 328 5.61 1.52 -14.61
CA ARG A 328 6.74 2.05 -15.36
C ARG A 328 6.30 3.34 -16.04
N VAL A 329 7.07 4.40 -15.86
CA VAL A 329 6.85 5.68 -16.53
C VAL A 329 7.62 5.67 -17.82
N GLN A 330 6.97 6.05 -18.93
CA GLN A 330 7.67 6.32 -20.18
C GLN A 330 8.40 7.66 -20.07
N LYS A 331 9.74 7.62 -19.99
CA LYS A 331 10.57 8.83 -20.08
C LYS A 331 11.11 8.97 -21.50
N PRO A 332 11.01 10.16 -22.11
CA PRO A 332 11.64 10.40 -23.40
C PRO A 332 13.18 10.39 -23.22
N VAL A 333 13.85 9.62 -24.03
CA VAL A 333 15.32 9.52 -24.08
C VAL A 333 15.77 9.92 -25.48
N VAL A 334 16.72 10.86 -25.57
CA VAL A 334 17.31 11.26 -26.85
C VAL A 334 18.49 10.32 -27.12
N GLY A 335 18.35 9.45 -28.12
CA GLY A 335 19.41 8.54 -28.57
C GLY A 335 19.90 8.88 -29.98
N PRO A 336 20.94 8.17 -30.49
CA PRO A 336 21.49 8.41 -31.82
C PRO A 336 20.47 8.27 -32.98
N GLY A 337 19.30 7.67 -32.72
CA GLY A 337 18.18 7.52 -33.67
C GLY A 337 17.01 8.45 -33.46
N GLY A 338 17.13 9.52 -32.60
CA GLY A 338 16.06 10.46 -32.26
C GLY A 338 15.42 10.19 -30.89
N LEU A 339 14.19 10.67 -30.70
CA LEU A 339 13.44 10.57 -29.45
C LEU A 339 12.93 9.10 -29.29
N ALA A 340 13.40 8.40 -28.29
CA ALA A 340 12.91 7.10 -27.88
C ALA A 340 12.22 7.18 -26.53
N PHE A 341 11.28 6.30 -26.25
CA PHE A 341 10.64 6.20 -24.93
C PHE A 341 11.13 4.94 -24.22
N GLU A 342 11.79 5.13 -23.05
CA GLU A 342 12.15 4.03 -22.16
C GLU A 342 11.14 3.90 -21.02
N GLN A 343 10.77 2.65 -20.72
CA GLN A 343 9.96 2.34 -19.55
C GLN A 343 10.88 2.27 -18.31
N ARG A 344 10.72 3.19 -17.40
CA ARG A 344 11.51 3.27 -16.17
C ARG A 344 10.65 2.98 -14.94
N LEU A 345 11.25 2.32 -13.94
CA LEU A 345 10.59 2.12 -12.66
C LEU A 345 10.38 3.47 -11.97
N ASN A 346 9.15 3.77 -11.59
CA ASN A 346 8.83 5.00 -10.85
C ASN A 346 8.82 4.72 -9.34
N ALA A 347 9.89 4.07 -8.81
CA ALA A 347 10.03 3.77 -7.40
C ALA A 347 11.50 3.65 -7.00
N ASN A 348 11.86 4.34 -5.94
CA ASN A 348 13.14 4.25 -5.26
C ASN A 348 12.99 3.28 -4.08
N LEU A 349 13.55 2.10 -4.21
CA LEU A 349 13.51 1.07 -3.18
C LEU A 349 14.83 1.06 -2.42
N ALA A 350 14.76 1.29 -1.11
CA ALA A 350 15.89 1.18 -0.21
C ALA A 350 15.60 0.12 0.87
N ILE A 351 16.64 -0.49 1.37
CA ILE A 351 16.56 -1.52 2.41
C ILE A 351 17.44 -1.11 3.58
N THR A 352 16.91 -1.27 4.78
CA THR A 352 17.69 -1.17 6.01
C THR A 352 17.58 -2.46 6.81
N ARG A 353 18.57 -2.71 7.67
CA ARG A 353 18.61 -3.86 8.55
C ARG A 353 18.52 -3.40 9.99
N MET A 354 17.73 -4.11 10.76
CA MET A 354 17.73 -3.93 12.19
C MET A 354 19.06 -4.40 12.80
N PRO A 355 19.47 -3.82 13.93
CA PRO A 355 20.56 -4.36 14.73
C PRO A 355 20.31 -5.84 15.07
N GLU A 356 21.38 -6.62 15.16
CA GLU A 356 21.29 -8.06 15.39
C GLU A 356 20.44 -8.40 16.63
N GLY A 357 19.49 -9.33 16.47
CA GLY A 357 18.59 -9.80 17.52
C GLY A 357 17.49 -8.82 17.95
N ARG A 358 17.27 -7.72 17.21
CA ARG A 358 16.25 -6.72 17.53
C ARG A 358 15.25 -6.54 16.39
N ASP A 359 13.98 -6.39 16.75
CA ASP A 359 12.93 -5.99 15.83
C ASP A 359 12.73 -4.46 15.82
N PRO A 360 11.99 -3.88 14.84
CA PRO A 360 11.74 -2.44 14.80
C PRO A 360 11.09 -1.89 16.08
N ASP A 361 10.13 -2.61 16.69
CA ASP A 361 9.49 -2.24 17.95
C ASP A 361 10.53 -2.09 19.07
N ASP A 362 11.46 -3.05 19.19
CA ASP A 362 12.52 -3.01 20.23
C ASP A 362 13.49 -1.84 20.00
N VAL A 363 13.87 -1.54 18.75
CA VAL A 363 14.75 -0.41 18.42
C VAL A 363 14.05 0.91 18.73
N ILE A 364 12.83 1.09 18.24
CA ILE A 364 12.06 2.33 18.42
C ILE A 364 11.84 2.66 19.90
N ARG A 365 11.45 1.66 20.69
CA ARG A 365 11.15 1.85 22.12
C ARG A 365 12.39 2.14 22.96
N SER A 366 13.52 1.57 22.60
CA SER A 366 14.75 1.76 23.36
C SER A 366 15.45 3.09 23.00
N ASP A 367 15.47 3.45 21.74
CA ASP A 367 16.11 4.66 21.23
C ASP A 367 15.47 5.10 19.89
N PRO A 368 14.51 6.03 19.92
CA PRO A 368 13.90 6.57 18.70
C PRO A 368 14.91 7.23 17.74
N GLY A 369 16.01 7.79 18.28
CA GLY A 369 17.09 8.37 17.46
C GLY A 369 17.85 7.29 16.69
N GLN A 370 18.09 6.13 17.31
CA GLN A 370 18.68 4.98 16.63
C GLN A 370 17.79 4.48 15.49
N TRP A 371 16.47 4.41 15.70
CA TRP A 371 15.54 4.05 14.62
C TRP A 371 15.63 5.01 13.45
N GLN A 372 15.62 6.31 13.71
CA GLN A 372 15.76 7.32 12.67
C GLN A 372 17.07 7.15 11.90
N ALA A 373 18.20 6.97 12.59
CA ALA A 373 19.50 6.74 11.97
C ALA A 373 19.51 5.46 11.11
N VAL A 374 18.85 4.39 11.56
CA VAL A 374 18.72 3.13 10.80
C VAL A 374 17.91 3.34 9.52
N VAL A 375 16.82 4.10 9.57
CA VAL A 375 15.99 4.42 8.38
C VAL A 375 16.76 5.32 7.40
N GLU A 376 17.48 6.33 7.91
CA GLU A 376 18.29 7.24 7.10
C GLU A 376 19.49 6.54 6.45
N ALA A 377 20.05 5.51 7.09
CA ALA A 377 21.12 4.69 6.56
C ALA A 377 20.66 3.60 5.57
N ALA A 378 19.38 3.60 5.18
CA ALA A 378 18.86 2.63 4.23
C ALA A 378 19.61 2.71 2.89
N LYS A 379 20.06 1.55 2.40
CA LYS A 379 20.80 1.43 1.16
C LYS A 379 19.86 1.18 -0.02
N PRO A 380 20.15 1.72 -1.21
CA PRO A 380 19.45 1.34 -2.43
C PRO A 380 19.37 -0.18 -2.58
N LEU A 381 18.26 -0.69 -3.09
CA LEU A 381 18.03 -2.12 -3.28
C LEU A 381 19.17 -2.78 -4.08
N VAL A 382 19.72 -2.09 -5.07
CA VAL A 382 20.83 -2.60 -5.89
C VAL A 382 22.08 -2.77 -5.06
N ASP A 383 22.44 -1.81 -4.19
CA ASP A 383 23.56 -1.91 -3.27
C ASP A 383 23.44 -3.10 -2.34
N PHE A 384 22.23 -3.28 -1.79
CA PHE A 384 21.95 -4.40 -0.91
C PHE A 384 22.13 -5.76 -1.60
N TYR A 385 21.69 -5.87 -2.86
CA TYR A 385 21.91 -7.07 -3.67
C TYR A 385 23.38 -7.31 -3.97
N PHE A 386 24.12 -6.25 -4.33
CA PHE A 386 25.56 -6.36 -4.53
C PHE A 386 26.26 -6.92 -3.30
N ASP A 387 25.91 -6.42 -2.10
CA ASP A 387 26.50 -6.87 -0.85
C ASP A 387 26.21 -8.36 -0.58
N ILE A 388 24.98 -8.83 -0.84
CA ILE A 388 24.59 -10.24 -0.66
C ILE A 388 25.29 -11.13 -1.68
N VAL A 389 25.22 -10.78 -2.95
CA VAL A 389 25.80 -11.59 -4.03
C VAL A 389 27.33 -11.67 -3.85
N ALA A 390 27.97 -10.55 -3.54
CA ALA A 390 29.42 -10.51 -3.31
C ALA A 390 29.83 -11.40 -2.11
N ALA A 391 29.01 -11.50 -1.07
CA ALA A 391 29.31 -12.32 0.11
C ALA A 391 29.23 -13.85 -0.15
N HIS A 392 28.46 -14.27 -1.18
CA HIS A 392 28.22 -15.70 -1.45
C HIS A 392 28.77 -16.16 -2.81
N ALA A 393 29.25 -15.23 -3.68
CA ALA A 393 29.69 -15.54 -5.01
C ALA A 393 31.07 -16.23 -5.03
N ASP A 394 31.19 -17.28 -5.85
CA ASP A 394 32.51 -17.80 -6.22
C ASP A 394 33.14 -16.91 -7.33
N LEU A 395 33.88 -15.91 -6.89
CA LEU A 395 34.59 -15.00 -7.80
C LEU A 395 35.92 -15.53 -8.31
N THR A 396 36.30 -16.76 -7.95
CA THR A 396 37.53 -17.39 -8.38
C THR A 396 37.41 -18.14 -9.70
N SER A 397 36.20 -18.69 -9.98
CA SER A 397 35.91 -19.44 -11.20
C SER A 397 35.21 -18.57 -12.26
N ALA A 398 35.46 -18.89 -13.54
CA ALA A 398 34.76 -18.23 -14.67
C ALA A 398 33.24 -18.46 -14.62
N THR A 399 32.82 -19.65 -14.16
CA THR A 399 31.41 -20.00 -14.02
C THR A 399 30.74 -19.15 -12.92
N GLY A 400 31.36 -19.02 -11.76
CA GLY A 400 30.84 -18.21 -10.65
C GLY A 400 30.78 -16.71 -11.01
N LYS A 401 31.80 -16.17 -11.69
CA LYS A 401 31.76 -14.81 -12.25
C LYS A 401 30.59 -14.63 -13.21
N GLY A 402 30.36 -15.61 -14.12
CA GLY A 402 29.24 -15.59 -15.05
C GLY A 402 27.88 -15.62 -14.36
N GLN A 403 27.73 -16.43 -13.30
CA GLN A 403 26.51 -16.48 -12.48
C GLN A 403 26.26 -15.14 -11.76
N THR A 404 27.27 -14.55 -11.17
CA THR A 404 27.21 -13.22 -10.53
C THR A 404 26.72 -12.14 -11.50
N VAL A 405 27.26 -12.14 -12.72
CA VAL A 405 26.81 -11.21 -13.77
C VAL A 405 25.37 -11.49 -14.18
N ALA A 406 24.98 -12.75 -14.35
CA ALA A 406 23.62 -13.11 -14.72
C ALA A 406 22.58 -12.71 -13.67
N GLU A 407 22.95 -12.72 -12.38
CA GLU A 407 22.09 -12.33 -11.26
C GLU A 407 21.95 -10.81 -11.13
N LEU A 408 23.05 -10.05 -11.26
CA LEU A 408 23.06 -8.60 -11.05
C LEU A 408 22.69 -7.79 -12.30
N ALA A 409 22.98 -8.28 -13.52
CA ALA A 409 22.73 -7.52 -14.75
C ALA A 409 21.25 -7.14 -14.97
N PRO A 410 20.24 -7.98 -14.67
CA PRO A 410 18.83 -7.59 -14.78
C PRO A 410 18.46 -6.43 -13.85
N LEU A 411 19.02 -6.39 -12.63
CA LEU A 411 18.79 -5.33 -11.65
C LEU A 411 19.34 -4.00 -12.15
N ILE A 412 20.55 -4.01 -12.67
CA ILE A 412 21.20 -2.83 -13.25
C ILE A 412 20.44 -2.34 -14.48
N ALA A 413 19.94 -3.25 -15.31
CA ALA A 413 19.18 -2.92 -16.52
C ALA A 413 17.87 -2.15 -16.25
N GLU A 414 17.29 -2.33 -15.09
CA GLU A 414 16.04 -1.65 -14.70
C GLU A 414 16.25 -0.26 -14.10
N LEU A 415 17.50 0.12 -13.78
CA LEU A 415 17.81 1.45 -13.26
C LEU A 415 17.42 2.54 -14.24
N GLY A 416 16.74 3.53 -13.71
CA GLY A 416 16.15 4.60 -14.51
C GLY A 416 17.11 5.70 -14.92
N ASP A 417 18.20 5.89 -14.20
CA ASP A 417 19.20 6.92 -14.47
C ASP A 417 20.42 6.30 -15.15
N ASP A 418 20.91 6.95 -16.23
CA ASP A 418 22.04 6.43 -17.00
C ASP A 418 23.36 6.54 -16.24
N VAL A 419 23.52 7.57 -15.40
CA VAL A 419 24.71 7.76 -14.57
C VAL A 419 24.74 6.71 -13.47
N GLU A 420 23.61 6.49 -12.82
CA GLU A 420 23.45 5.44 -11.83
C GLU A 420 23.71 4.05 -12.44
N ARG A 421 23.13 3.77 -13.61
CA ARG A 421 23.36 2.51 -14.34
C ARG A 421 24.85 2.30 -14.66
N GLN A 422 25.52 3.34 -15.16
CA GLN A 422 26.95 3.28 -15.46
C GLN A 422 27.78 3.03 -14.19
N HIS A 423 27.43 3.67 -13.08
CA HIS A 423 28.07 3.44 -11.79
C HIS A 423 28.03 1.95 -11.39
N TYR A 424 26.85 1.30 -11.50
CA TYR A 424 26.73 -0.11 -11.15
C TYR A 424 27.37 -1.06 -12.18
N ILE A 425 27.42 -0.70 -13.46
CA ILE A 425 28.20 -1.43 -14.47
C ILE A 425 29.66 -1.45 -14.06
N GLN A 426 30.22 -0.30 -13.70
CA GLN A 426 31.62 -0.19 -13.24
C GLN A 426 31.87 -0.97 -11.95
N ARG A 427 30.93 -0.90 -10.99
CA ARG A 427 31.01 -1.66 -9.74
C ARG A 427 30.99 -3.17 -9.99
N LEU A 428 30.11 -3.67 -10.88
CA LEU A 428 30.05 -5.07 -11.26
C LEU A 428 31.32 -5.52 -12.00
N SER A 429 31.84 -4.70 -12.94
CA SER A 429 33.07 -4.94 -13.64
C SER A 429 34.25 -5.16 -12.66
N ARG A 430 34.39 -4.28 -11.66
CA ARG A 430 35.44 -4.40 -10.63
C ARG A 430 35.22 -5.64 -9.75
N LEU A 431 33.98 -5.96 -9.38
CA LEU A 431 33.67 -7.12 -8.54
C LEU A 431 34.07 -8.43 -9.21
N VAL A 432 33.72 -8.62 -10.48
CA VAL A 432 33.97 -9.87 -11.22
C VAL A 432 35.30 -9.84 -11.98
N GLN A 433 36.01 -8.70 -12.04
CA GLN A 433 37.22 -8.47 -12.79
C GLN A 433 37.10 -8.79 -14.31
N ILE A 434 36.02 -8.29 -14.91
CA ILE A 434 35.70 -8.38 -16.35
C ILE A 434 35.51 -6.94 -16.86
N ASP A 435 35.93 -6.68 -18.10
CA ASP A 435 35.85 -5.35 -18.68
C ASP A 435 34.43 -4.76 -18.73
N GLU A 436 34.32 -3.43 -18.64
CA GLU A 436 33.05 -2.72 -18.58
C GLU A 436 32.20 -2.90 -19.85
N MET A 437 32.80 -3.02 -21.03
CA MET A 437 32.06 -3.22 -22.28
C MET A 437 31.34 -4.56 -22.30
N THR A 438 31.98 -5.62 -21.81
CA THR A 438 31.37 -6.95 -21.69
C THR A 438 30.22 -6.91 -20.70
N ILE A 439 30.39 -6.26 -19.55
CA ILE A 439 29.30 -6.10 -18.55
C ILE A 439 28.16 -5.26 -19.12
N ALA A 440 28.46 -4.12 -19.77
CA ALA A 440 27.42 -3.28 -20.40
C ALA A 440 26.63 -4.05 -21.46
N GLY A 441 27.30 -4.89 -22.25
CA GLY A 441 26.63 -5.77 -23.20
C GLY A 441 25.66 -6.77 -22.55
N ARG A 442 26.04 -7.34 -21.39
CA ARG A 442 25.15 -8.22 -20.61
C ARG A 442 23.96 -7.49 -20.01
N VAL A 443 24.18 -6.28 -19.47
CA VAL A 443 23.11 -5.42 -18.95
C VAL A 443 22.11 -5.04 -20.06
N GLN A 444 22.61 -4.67 -21.25
CA GLN A 444 21.75 -4.38 -22.41
C GLN A 444 20.97 -5.61 -22.90
N ALA A 445 21.60 -6.79 -22.89
CA ALA A 445 20.89 -8.03 -23.23
C ALA A 445 19.77 -8.34 -22.24
N ALA A 446 20.00 -8.13 -20.94
CA ALA A 446 18.97 -8.24 -19.91
C ALA A 446 17.82 -7.24 -20.12
N ALA A 447 18.12 -5.98 -20.46
CA ALA A 447 17.12 -4.96 -20.77
C ALA A 447 16.23 -5.34 -21.97
N ARG A 448 16.77 -6.00 -22.99
CA ARG A 448 15.99 -6.48 -24.13
C ARG A 448 15.05 -7.64 -23.77
N GLY A 449 15.45 -8.52 -22.86
CA GLY A 449 14.63 -9.59 -22.31
C GLY A 449 13.44 -9.11 -21.46
N LEU A 450 13.54 -7.91 -20.90
CA LEU A 450 12.49 -7.25 -20.11
C LEU A 450 11.40 -6.57 -20.96
N ARG A 451 11.60 -6.41 -22.26
CA ARG A 451 10.57 -5.84 -23.15
C ARG A 451 9.44 -6.85 -23.31
N PRO A 452 8.15 -6.48 -23.10
CA PRO A 452 7.05 -7.34 -23.46
C PRO A 452 7.14 -7.65 -24.95
N ARG A 453 7.06 -8.90 -25.32
CA ARG A 453 6.93 -9.31 -26.73
C ARG A 453 5.68 -8.60 -27.25
N SER A 454 5.88 -7.54 -28.04
CA SER A 454 4.82 -6.95 -28.85
C SER A 454 4.28 -8.08 -29.74
N GLY A 455 3.04 -8.48 -29.51
CA GLY A 455 2.35 -9.44 -30.35
C GLY A 455 2.31 -8.88 -31.75
N GLY A 456 3.19 -9.39 -32.62
CA GLY A 456 3.06 -9.21 -34.07
C GLY A 456 1.78 -9.90 -34.51
N PRO A 457 1.07 -9.33 -35.47
CA PRO A 457 -0.12 -9.98 -36.00
C PRO A 457 0.25 -11.36 -36.60
N ALA A 458 -0.42 -12.41 -36.13
CA ALA A 458 -0.33 -13.74 -36.69
C ALA A 458 -0.64 -13.64 -38.18
N ALA A 459 0.37 -13.86 -39.00
CA ALA A 459 0.19 -13.98 -40.45
C ALA A 459 -0.70 -15.20 -40.71
N ALA A 460 -1.93 -14.94 -41.12
CA ALA A 460 -2.83 -15.95 -41.68
C ALA A 460 -2.27 -16.36 -43.02
N ASN A 461 -1.49 -17.42 -43.07
CA ASN A 461 -1.15 -18.14 -44.28
C ASN A 461 -1.69 -19.56 -44.18
N GLY A 462 -2.76 -19.81 -44.91
CA GLY A 462 -3.41 -21.10 -45.02
C GLY A 462 -4.36 -21.21 -46.20
N ALA A 463 -3.90 -20.88 -47.39
CA ALA A 463 -4.60 -21.28 -48.59
C ALA A 463 -4.08 -22.66 -49.02
N GLY A 464 -4.67 -23.73 -48.49
CA GLY A 464 -4.48 -25.10 -48.92
C GLY A 464 -5.36 -25.40 -50.12
N ARG A 465 -4.80 -25.49 -51.31
CA ARG A 465 -5.44 -26.01 -52.52
C ARG A 465 -5.78 -27.51 -52.35
N ALA A 466 -7.05 -27.81 -52.40
CA ALA A 466 -7.52 -29.16 -52.67
C ALA A 466 -7.21 -29.54 -54.11
N ARG A 467 -6.45 -30.60 -54.33
CA ARG A 467 -6.39 -31.35 -55.62
C ARG A 467 -7.06 -32.69 -55.39
N GLY A 468 -8.12 -32.87 -56.11
CA GLY A 468 -8.79 -34.13 -56.21
C GLY A 468 -7.95 -35.18 -56.96
N ALA A 469 -8.12 -36.43 -56.58
CA ALA A 469 -7.83 -37.61 -57.45
C ALA A 469 -8.97 -38.60 -57.31
N ARG A 470 -9.54 -38.89 -58.43
CA ARG A 470 -10.48 -40.01 -58.66
C ARG A 470 -9.73 -41.34 -58.54
N ARG A 471 -10.23 -42.26 -57.79
CA ARG A 471 -10.72 -43.60 -58.21
C ARG A 471 -11.29 -44.33 -57.02
#